data_70f0cf6bc649cde5ef0bb721f5e1c8f5
#
_entry.id   70f0cf6bc649cde5ef0bb721f5e1c8f5
#
_cell.length_a   1.000
_cell.length_b   1.000
_cell.length_c   1.000
_cell.angle_alpha   90.00
_cell.angle_beta   90.00
_cell.angle_gamma   90.00
#
_symmetry.space_group_name_H-M   'P 1'
#
loop_
_entity.id
_entity.type
_entity.pdbx_description
1 polymer ?
#
loop_
_entity_poly.entity_id
_entity_poly.type
_entity_poly.pdbx_seq_one_letter_code
_entity_poly.pdbx_strand_id
1 'polypeptide(L)'
;MAVAFSLATAHAGGDWNDKAVGWQAYDAGLARAKQEKKPVMLIIYTEWCPHCTNYSKLFHDQAVIDKTRQFVMVRVDKDKQPEISKSHAPDGEYIPRTYFLSSDGVLDPSLAAARDKYRYFYNESDPKDVLAAMDSALAKLAAKPAAAAK
;
A
#
# COMPACT_ATOMS: atom_id res chain seq x y z
N MET A 1 -8.04 -11.02 -43.90
CA MET A 1 -7.68 -11.46 -42.53
C MET A 1 -7.04 -10.26 -41.81
N ALA A 2 -7.77 -9.63 -40.91
CA ALA A 2 -7.25 -8.52 -40.13
C ALA A 2 -6.52 -9.10 -38.91
N VAL A 3 -5.20 -8.92 -38.84
CA VAL A 3 -4.41 -9.24 -37.65
C VAL A 3 -4.65 -8.13 -36.63
N ALA A 4 -5.44 -8.41 -35.60
CA ALA A 4 -5.59 -7.51 -34.49
C ALA A 4 -4.28 -7.53 -33.68
N PHE A 5 -3.46 -6.48 -33.82
CA PHE A 5 -2.37 -6.20 -32.90
C PHE A 5 -2.99 -5.76 -31.57
N SER A 6 -3.01 -6.67 -30.62
CA SER A 6 -3.28 -6.33 -29.22
C SER A 6 -2.08 -5.50 -28.73
N LEU A 7 -2.23 -4.19 -28.68
CA LEU A 7 -1.30 -3.31 -28.00
C LEU A 7 -1.37 -3.65 -26.51
N ALA A 8 -0.41 -4.43 -26.04
CA ALA A 8 -0.18 -4.55 -24.61
C ALA A 8 0.17 -3.15 -24.09
N THR A 9 -0.77 -2.52 -23.41
CA THR A 9 -0.51 -1.28 -22.71
C THR A 9 0.49 -1.57 -21.60
N ALA A 10 1.75 -1.15 -21.82
CA ALA A 10 2.72 -1.14 -20.76
C ALA A 10 2.17 -0.22 -19.66
N HIS A 11 1.86 -0.78 -18.49
CA HIS A 11 1.39 0.02 -17.36
C HIS A 11 2.54 0.88 -16.84
N ALA A 12 2.48 2.19 -17.12
CA ALA A 12 3.38 3.16 -16.50
C ALA A 12 3.23 3.06 -14.97
N GLY A 13 4.37 3.07 -14.24
CA GLY A 13 4.37 2.93 -12.78
C GLY A 13 4.29 1.50 -12.27
N GLY A 14 4.35 0.51 -13.15
CA GLY A 14 4.36 -0.91 -12.82
C GLY A 14 3.00 -1.58 -12.89
N ASP A 15 3.03 -2.90 -12.83
CA ASP A 15 1.83 -3.74 -12.73
C ASP A 15 1.61 -4.10 -11.25
N TRP A 16 0.61 -3.47 -10.64
CA TRP A 16 0.26 -3.63 -9.24
C TRP A 16 -0.67 -4.81 -8.97
N ASN A 17 -0.88 -5.67 -9.96
CA ASN A 17 -1.72 -6.85 -9.85
C ASN A 17 -3.18 -6.53 -9.43
N ASP A 18 -3.81 -5.64 -10.17
CA ASP A 18 -5.15 -5.13 -9.87
C ASP A 18 -6.21 -6.23 -9.78
N LYS A 19 -6.00 -7.36 -10.48
CA LYS A 19 -6.93 -8.49 -10.44
C LYS A 19 -6.90 -9.26 -9.12
N ALA A 20 -5.72 -9.46 -8.54
CA ALA A 20 -5.54 -10.25 -7.33
C ALA A 20 -5.57 -9.39 -6.06
N VAL A 21 -5.10 -8.15 -6.16
CA VAL A 21 -5.09 -7.18 -5.06
C VAL A 21 -6.21 -6.18 -5.30
N GLY A 22 -7.20 -6.16 -4.46
CA GLY A 22 -8.36 -5.28 -4.60
C GLY A 22 -8.07 -3.82 -4.25
N TRP A 23 -7.22 -3.13 -5.00
CA TRP A 23 -6.85 -1.75 -4.78
C TRP A 23 -8.06 -0.81 -4.76
N GLN A 24 -8.12 0.04 -3.75
CA GLN A 24 -9.15 1.05 -3.56
C GLN A 24 -8.59 2.46 -3.76
N ALA A 25 -9.43 3.38 -4.22
CA ALA A 25 -9.15 4.80 -4.12
C ALA A 25 -9.13 5.24 -2.64
N TYR A 26 -8.45 6.33 -2.33
CA TYR A 26 -8.18 6.75 -0.95
C TYR A 26 -9.46 6.87 -0.10
N ASP A 27 -10.40 7.72 -0.50
CA ASP A 27 -11.61 7.95 0.31
C ASP A 27 -12.49 6.70 0.42
N ALA A 28 -12.69 5.98 -0.68
CA ALA A 28 -13.45 4.75 -0.70
C ALA A 28 -12.79 3.65 0.15
N GLY A 29 -11.46 3.57 0.10
CA GLY A 29 -10.69 2.62 0.90
C GLY A 29 -10.77 2.90 2.39
N LEU A 30 -10.64 4.16 2.80
CA LEU A 30 -10.79 4.54 4.21
C LEU A 30 -12.20 4.27 4.74
N ALA A 31 -13.23 4.58 3.96
CA ALA A 31 -14.61 4.28 4.33
C ALA A 31 -14.85 2.77 4.49
N ARG A 32 -14.32 1.97 3.57
CA ARG A 32 -14.39 0.52 3.62
C ARG A 32 -13.65 -0.06 4.82
N ALA A 33 -12.46 0.44 5.11
CA ALA A 33 -11.67 0.00 6.26
C ALA A 33 -12.42 0.21 7.58
N LYS A 34 -13.05 1.36 7.73
CA LYS A 34 -13.87 1.68 8.90
C LYS A 34 -15.07 0.76 9.02
N GLN A 35 -15.77 0.50 7.94
CA GLN A 35 -16.94 -0.37 7.89
C GLN A 35 -16.57 -1.82 8.19
N GLU A 36 -15.49 -2.33 7.59
CA GLU A 36 -15.06 -3.72 7.75
C GLU A 36 -14.16 -3.93 8.97
N LYS A 37 -13.76 -2.87 9.67
CA LYS A 37 -12.83 -2.90 10.80
C LYS A 37 -11.50 -3.57 10.46
N LYS A 38 -11.01 -3.30 9.25
CA LYS A 38 -9.72 -3.78 8.74
C LYS A 38 -8.67 -2.68 8.74
N PRO A 39 -7.40 -3.00 9.02
CA PRO A 39 -6.32 -2.03 8.83
C PRO A 39 -6.12 -1.71 7.34
N VAL A 40 -5.54 -0.56 7.08
CA VAL A 40 -5.23 -0.08 5.73
C VAL A 40 -3.76 -0.24 5.45
N MET A 41 -3.42 -0.76 4.28
CA MET A 41 -2.08 -0.66 3.70
C MET A 41 -2.14 0.38 2.58
N LEU A 42 -1.55 1.55 2.85
CA LEU A 42 -1.56 2.69 1.93
C LEU A 42 -0.20 2.83 1.23
N ILE A 43 -0.21 2.84 -0.09
CA ILE A 43 0.99 3.04 -0.90
C ILE A 43 0.87 4.35 -1.68
N ILE A 44 1.88 5.21 -1.50
CA ILE A 44 2.05 6.43 -2.29
C ILE A 44 3.10 6.16 -3.37
N TYR A 45 2.76 6.40 -4.61
CA TYR A 45 3.60 6.12 -5.78
C TYR A 45 3.44 7.19 -6.85
N THR A 46 4.17 7.07 -7.94
CA THR A 46 3.92 7.76 -9.21
C THR A 46 4.10 6.81 -10.39
N GLU A 47 3.51 7.15 -11.52
CA GLU A 47 3.61 6.32 -12.72
C GLU A 47 5.00 6.32 -13.36
N TRP A 48 5.80 7.37 -13.17
CA TRP A 48 7.14 7.51 -13.75
C TRP A 48 8.27 6.95 -12.87
N CYS A 49 7.97 6.47 -11.67
CA CYS A 49 8.95 6.10 -10.64
C CYS A 49 9.49 4.68 -10.88
N PRO A 50 10.79 4.48 -11.18
CA PRO A 50 11.37 3.15 -11.37
C PRO A 50 11.32 2.27 -10.11
N HIS A 51 11.53 2.85 -8.93
CA HIS A 51 11.42 2.14 -7.66
C HIS A 51 10.00 1.66 -7.40
N CYS A 52 8.99 2.43 -7.80
CA CYS A 52 7.59 2.03 -7.71
C CYS A 52 7.29 0.85 -8.62
N THR A 53 7.84 0.86 -9.83
CA THR A 53 7.73 -0.26 -10.77
C THR A 53 8.36 -1.54 -10.20
N ASN A 54 9.52 -1.44 -9.57
CA ASN A 54 10.14 -2.59 -8.91
C ASN A 54 9.30 -3.07 -7.71
N TYR A 55 8.84 -2.15 -6.88
CA TYR A 55 8.02 -2.46 -5.71
C TYR A 55 6.71 -3.13 -6.09
N SER A 56 6.09 -2.72 -7.21
CA SER A 56 4.84 -3.33 -7.70
C SER A 56 4.96 -4.83 -7.96
N LYS A 57 6.14 -5.30 -8.32
CA LYS A 57 6.39 -6.73 -8.58
C LYS A 57 6.20 -7.60 -7.35
N LEU A 58 6.41 -7.05 -6.14
CA LEU A 58 6.20 -7.78 -4.89
C LEU A 58 4.73 -8.20 -4.71
N PHE A 59 3.79 -7.48 -5.32
CA PHE A 59 2.36 -7.79 -5.26
C PHE A 59 1.93 -8.91 -6.22
N HIS A 60 2.90 -9.53 -6.91
CA HIS A 60 2.73 -10.78 -7.64
C HIS A 60 3.25 -12.01 -6.87
N ASP A 61 3.91 -11.81 -5.74
CA ASP A 61 4.29 -12.88 -4.83
C ASP A 61 3.06 -13.43 -4.10
N GLN A 62 2.87 -14.75 -4.12
CA GLN A 62 1.67 -15.38 -3.57
C GLN A 62 1.50 -15.11 -2.07
N ALA A 63 2.59 -15.12 -1.30
CA ALA A 63 2.52 -14.84 0.14
C ALA A 63 2.08 -13.39 0.41
N VAL A 64 2.52 -12.44 -0.41
CA VAL A 64 2.08 -11.04 -0.35
C VAL A 64 0.60 -10.94 -0.71
N ILE A 65 0.19 -11.54 -1.83
CA ILE A 65 -1.21 -11.54 -2.28
C ILE A 65 -2.13 -12.06 -1.17
N ASP A 66 -1.80 -13.20 -0.59
CA ASP A 66 -2.62 -13.81 0.46
C ASP A 66 -2.77 -12.89 1.67
N LYS A 67 -1.69 -12.20 2.03
CA LYS A 67 -1.67 -11.30 3.18
C LYS A 67 -2.44 -10.00 2.92
N THR A 68 -2.48 -9.52 1.67
CA THR A 68 -3.27 -8.32 1.32
C THR A 68 -4.75 -8.46 1.61
N ARG A 69 -5.27 -9.67 1.65
CA ARG A 69 -6.69 -9.94 1.96
C ARG A 69 -7.11 -9.55 3.38
N GLN A 70 -6.13 -9.39 4.27
CA GLN A 70 -6.35 -8.97 5.65
C GLN A 70 -6.30 -7.44 5.82
N PHE A 71 -6.04 -6.72 4.76
CA PHE A 71 -6.01 -5.26 4.70
C PHE A 71 -7.05 -4.73 3.72
N VAL A 72 -7.41 -3.47 3.89
CA VAL A 72 -7.92 -2.68 2.78
C VAL A 72 -6.72 -2.05 2.09
N MET A 73 -6.52 -2.40 0.82
CA MET A 73 -5.38 -1.96 0.03
C MET A 73 -5.72 -0.65 -0.67
N VAL A 74 -4.94 0.41 -0.40
CA VAL A 74 -5.13 1.74 -0.98
C VAL A 74 -3.85 2.17 -1.68
N ARG A 75 -3.99 2.66 -2.90
CA ARG A 75 -2.89 3.19 -3.70
C ARG A 75 -3.21 4.60 -4.18
N VAL A 76 -2.27 5.51 -3.97
CA VAL A 76 -2.42 6.92 -4.31
C VAL A 76 -1.27 7.37 -5.19
N ASP A 77 -1.59 7.91 -6.37
CA ASP A 77 -0.62 8.59 -7.22
C ASP A 77 -0.38 9.99 -6.68
N LYS A 78 0.85 10.25 -6.25
CA LYS A 78 1.29 11.52 -5.67
C LYS A 78 1.03 12.72 -6.61
N ASP A 79 1.23 12.53 -7.91
CA ASP A 79 1.08 13.61 -8.88
C ASP A 79 -0.39 13.97 -9.13
N LYS A 80 -1.27 12.97 -9.02
CA LYS A 80 -2.72 13.16 -9.17
C LYS A 80 -3.41 13.65 -7.88
N GLN A 81 -2.87 13.26 -6.73
CA GLN A 81 -3.42 13.57 -5.40
C GLN A 81 -2.35 14.11 -4.45
N PRO A 82 -1.74 15.28 -4.76
CA PRO A 82 -0.61 15.80 -3.99
C PRO A 82 -0.97 16.13 -2.55
N GLU A 83 -2.20 16.53 -2.27
CA GLU A 83 -2.63 16.86 -0.90
C GLU A 83 -2.66 15.62 0.01
N ILE A 84 -3.08 14.47 -0.52
CA ILE A 84 -3.04 13.22 0.22
C ILE A 84 -1.59 12.81 0.47
N SER A 85 -0.73 12.93 -0.53
CA SER A 85 0.70 12.64 -0.39
C SER A 85 1.35 13.47 0.71
N LYS A 86 1.06 14.77 0.75
CA LYS A 86 1.59 15.68 1.79
C LYS A 86 1.06 15.36 3.18
N SER A 87 -0.19 14.96 3.30
CA SER A 87 -0.79 14.60 4.59
C SER A 87 -0.20 13.32 5.20
N HIS A 88 0.47 12.51 4.39
CA HIS A 88 1.17 11.28 4.80
C HIS A 88 2.65 11.36 4.46
N ALA A 89 3.36 12.35 5.00
CA ALA A 89 4.77 12.57 4.73
C ALA A 89 5.57 12.94 6.00
N PRO A 90 5.55 12.10 7.06
CA PRO A 90 6.20 12.44 8.32
C PRO A 90 7.72 12.58 8.21
N ASP A 91 8.34 11.92 7.24
CA ASP A 91 9.78 11.98 7.00
C ASP A 91 10.17 12.35 5.55
N GLY A 92 9.22 12.87 4.79
CA GLY A 92 9.43 13.38 3.43
C GLY A 92 8.46 12.80 2.40
N GLU A 93 8.55 13.33 1.18
CA GLU A 93 7.67 12.95 0.07
C GLU A 93 8.34 12.05 -0.98
N TYR A 94 9.33 11.26 -0.59
CA TYR A 94 9.93 10.25 -1.46
C TYR A 94 8.92 9.16 -1.84
N ILE A 95 9.19 8.39 -2.87
CA ILE A 95 8.33 7.31 -3.38
C ILE A 95 9.18 6.07 -3.71
N PRO A 96 8.61 4.86 -3.60
CA PRO A 96 7.30 4.56 -2.97
C PRO A 96 7.34 4.72 -1.44
N ARG A 97 6.20 5.03 -0.85
CA ARG A 97 6.01 5.02 0.61
C ARG A 97 4.86 4.10 0.97
N THR A 98 5.06 3.27 1.98
CA THR A 98 4.03 2.37 2.47
C THR A 98 3.72 2.67 3.92
N TYR A 99 2.45 2.96 4.19
CA TYR A 99 1.93 3.27 5.52
C TYR A 99 0.92 2.21 5.94
N PHE A 100 0.94 1.87 7.21
CA PHE A 100 -0.08 1.04 7.82
C PHE A 100 -0.96 1.92 8.71
N LEU A 101 -2.24 1.99 8.39
CA LEU A 101 -3.21 2.80 9.12
C LEU A 101 -4.15 1.87 9.89
N SER A 102 -4.65 2.36 11.02
CA SER A 102 -5.77 1.69 11.68
C SER A 102 -7.03 1.71 10.80
N SER A 103 -8.05 0.96 11.16
CA SER A 103 -9.33 0.99 10.48
C SER A 103 -10.02 2.37 10.51
N ASP A 104 -9.60 3.26 11.41
CA ASP A 104 -10.02 4.65 11.46
C ASP A 104 -9.14 5.60 10.62
N GLY A 105 -8.17 5.06 9.88
CA GLY A 105 -7.28 5.83 9.01
C GLY A 105 -6.12 6.53 9.72
N VAL A 106 -5.79 6.12 10.94
CA VAL A 106 -4.71 6.73 11.74
C VAL A 106 -3.40 6.00 11.50
N LEU A 107 -2.36 6.76 11.12
CA LEU A 107 -1.00 6.24 10.97
C LEU A 107 -0.43 5.79 12.31
N ASP A 108 0.15 4.60 12.34
CA ASP A 108 0.99 4.17 13.45
C ASP A 108 2.47 4.37 13.09
N PRO A 109 3.15 5.35 13.67
CA PRO A 109 4.53 5.68 13.31
C PRO A 109 5.55 4.61 13.74
N SER A 110 5.16 3.66 14.58
CA SER A 110 6.02 2.53 14.96
C SER A 110 6.08 1.45 13.87
N LEU A 111 5.12 1.45 12.94
CA LEU A 111 5.08 0.54 11.82
C LEU A 111 5.85 1.14 10.63
N ALA A 112 7.16 1.00 10.66
CA ALA A 112 8.08 1.54 9.68
C ALA A 112 9.25 0.56 9.49
N ALA A 113 9.98 0.71 8.38
CA ALA A 113 11.19 -0.06 8.14
C ALA A 113 12.29 0.31 9.16
N ALA A 114 13.14 -0.64 9.49
CA ALA A 114 14.28 -0.45 10.40
C ALA A 114 15.41 0.33 9.70
N ARG A 115 15.20 1.61 9.45
CA ARG A 115 16.11 2.51 8.74
C ARG A 115 16.12 3.88 9.42
N ASP A 116 17.23 4.59 9.31
CA ASP A 116 17.37 5.94 9.85
C ASP A 116 16.66 6.99 8.99
N LYS A 117 16.64 6.76 7.67
CA LYS A 117 16.01 7.63 6.67
C LYS A 117 15.07 6.83 5.78
N TYR A 118 14.09 7.50 5.18
CA TYR A 118 13.11 6.87 4.30
C TYR A 118 12.42 5.69 4.98
N ARG A 119 11.92 5.93 6.17
CA ARG A 119 11.41 4.90 7.07
C ARG A 119 10.20 4.15 6.55
N TYR A 120 9.54 4.66 5.53
CA TYR A 120 8.38 4.03 4.90
C TYR A 120 8.70 3.46 3.51
N PHE A 121 9.98 3.35 3.18
CA PHE A 121 10.47 2.71 1.97
C PHE A 121 10.95 1.30 2.31
N TYR A 122 10.18 0.30 1.90
CA TYR A 122 10.54 -1.11 2.09
C TYR A 122 11.39 -1.63 0.93
N ASN A 123 12.08 -2.75 1.14
CA ASN A 123 12.90 -3.36 0.10
C ASN A 123 12.05 -3.69 -1.11
N GLU A 124 12.40 -3.16 -2.26
CA GLU A 124 11.66 -3.33 -3.52
C GLU A 124 12.02 -4.61 -4.29
N SER A 125 13.06 -5.31 -3.84
CA SER A 125 13.60 -6.49 -4.53
C SER A 125 13.36 -7.80 -3.79
N ASP A 126 12.98 -7.75 -2.51
CA ASP A 126 12.73 -8.92 -1.68
C ASP A 126 11.45 -8.70 -0.87
N PRO A 127 10.45 -9.59 -0.97
CA PRO A 127 9.19 -9.45 -0.24
C PRO A 127 9.30 -9.65 1.27
N LYS A 128 10.42 -10.14 1.79
CA LYS A 128 10.58 -10.45 3.23
C LYS A 128 10.30 -9.24 4.12
N ASP A 129 10.81 -8.07 3.77
CA ASP A 129 10.66 -6.88 4.59
C ASP A 129 9.19 -6.43 4.63
N VAL A 130 8.51 -6.39 3.50
CA VAL A 130 7.10 -6.01 3.44
C VAL A 130 6.21 -7.05 4.11
N LEU A 131 6.51 -8.34 3.95
CA LEU A 131 5.78 -9.41 4.65
C LEU A 131 5.91 -9.28 6.17
N ALA A 132 7.12 -9.05 6.68
CA ALA A 132 7.35 -8.84 8.10
C ALA A 132 6.63 -7.58 8.62
N ALA A 133 6.63 -6.51 7.83
CA ALA A 133 5.89 -5.29 8.15
C ALA A 133 4.37 -5.52 8.18
N MET A 134 3.84 -6.27 7.23
CA MET A 134 2.42 -6.63 7.20
C MET A 134 2.04 -7.49 8.42
N ASP A 135 2.87 -8.45 8.82
CA ASP A 135 2.64 -9.25 10.04
C ASP A 135 2.64 -8.37 11.29
N SER A 136 3.59 -7.45 11.41
CA SER A 136 3.64 -6.51 12.53
C SER A 136 2.42 -5.60 12.57
N ALA A 137 1.97 -5.11 11.42
CA ALA A 137 0.77 -4.28 11.31
C ALA A 137 -0.49 -5.06 11.71
N LEU A 138 -0.64 -6.30 11.26
CA LEU A 138 -1.77 -7.15 11.63
C LEU A 138 -1.78 -7.45 13.12
N ALA A 139 -0.64 -7.79 13.71
CA ALA A 139 -0.53 -8.03 15.13
C ALA A 139 -0.91 -6.80 15.96
N LYS A 140 -0.53 -5.61 15.52
CA LYS A 140 -0.74 -4.37 16.26
C LYS A 140 -2.11 -3.72 16.01
N LEU A 141 -2.59 -3.74 14.77
CA LEU A 141 -3.79 -3.01 14.37
C LEU A 141 -5.06 -3.87 14.35
N ALA A 142 -4.95 -5.13 13.90
CA ALA A 142 -6.11 -6.02 13.85
C ALA A 142 -6.48 -6.62 15.22
N ALA A 143 -5.50 -6.73 16.15
CA ALA A 143 -5.70 -7.27 17.48
C ALA A 143 -6.24 -6.25 18.50
N LYS A 144 -6.39 -4.97 18.14
CA LYS A 144 -7.07 -4.02 19.02
C LYS A 144 -8.55 -4.37 19.07
N PRO A 145 -9.09 -4.87 20.21
CA PRO A 145 -10.53 -4.93 20.36
C PRO A 145 -11.07 -3.52 20.12
N ALA A 146 -12.17 -3.41 19.38
CA ALA A 146 -12.91 -2.15 19.30
C ALA A 146 -12.94 -1.57 20.71
N ALA A 147 -12.46 -0.32 20.89
CA ALA A 147 -12.52 0.31 22.19
C ALA A 147 -13.92 0.10 22.72
N ALA A 148 -14.02 -0.66 23.84
CA ALA A 148 -15.30 -0.95 24.39
C ALA A 148 -16.00 0.38 24.64
N ALA A 149 -17.07 0.64 23.91
CA ALA A 149 -17.92 1.78 24.18
C ALA A 149 -18.43 1.62 25.61
N LYS A 150 -17.90 2.45 26.49
CA LYS A 150 -18.46 2.59 27.83
C LYS A 150 -19.75 3.37 27.72
#